data_986334b695850710cedd24995df242fa
#
_entry.id   986334b695850710cedd24995df242fa
#
_cell.length_a   1.000
_cell.length_b   1.000
_cell.length_c   1.000
_cell.angle_alpha   90.00
_cell.angle_beta   90.00
_cell.angle_gamma   90.00
#
_symmetry.space_group_name_H-M   'P 1'
#
loop_
_entity.id
_entity.type
_entity.pdbx_description
1 polymer ?
#
loop_
_entity_poly.entity_id
_entity_poly.type
_entity_poly.pdbx_seq_one_letter_code
_entity_poly.pdbx_strand_id
1 'polypeptide(L)'
;MAESTETGGTAVNEPAGSQPIDDSEMPLAEHIEEMIKRLGIVLVAMGVVSGVVFPFADDIINFLWYSFLPGSPTVCPATADQASAACPYVYDPLSLVLARLKAASLAGFVVALPLFVYQTYRFMRPGLYPTERRYYLAAVPMSLVLALVGVGFAFFLILPVIFQYFLGYSKPVAEIAFALEDTFGLMTLLLGFFALVFQIPLFVMLAIMMGITTRAWLASKRLYFWGGFAGVAFLFSPDPTGMAPVIVAATMIGLFEGTLLLLRWTGRG
;
A
#
# COMPACT_ATOMS: atom_id res chain seq x y z
N MET A 1 10.29 -44.75 -69.72
CA MET A 1 10.57 -45.46 -68.43
C MET A 1 10.74 -44.41 -67.38
N ALA A 2 9.69 -44.20 -66.63
CA ALA A 2 9.63 -43.27 -65.52
C ALA A 2 9.47 -44.09 -64.27
N GLU A 3 10.32 -43.84 -63.30
CA GLU A 3 10.28 -44.44 -61.97
C GLU A 3 10.03 -43.35 -60.96
N SER A 4 8.81 -43.34 -60.44
CA SER A 4 8.37 -42.48 -59.37
C SER A 4 8.77 -43.09 -58.03
N THR A 5 9.56 -42.39 -57.24
CA THR A 5 9.89 -42.75 -55.88
C THR A 5 9.03 -41.94 -54.91
N GLU A 6 8.06 -42.60 -54.32
CA GLU A 6 7.31 -42.10 -53.14
C GLU A 6 8.21 -42.13 -51.91
N THR A 7 8.44 -40.98 -51.34
CA THR A 7 8.98 -40.85 -49.96
C THR A 7 7.87 -40.60 -48.99
N GLY A 8 7.48 -41.65 -48.23
CA GLY A 8 6.57 -41.60 -47.12
C GLY A 8 7.06 -40.67 -45.99
N GLY A 9 6.40 -39.54 -45.81
CA GLY A 9 6.56 -38.69 -44.66
C GLY A 9 5.91 -39.29 -43.42
N THR A 10 6.69 -39.71 -42.46
CA THR A 10 6.24 -40.06 -41.13
C THR A 10 5.65 -38.83 -40.44
N ALA A 11 4.33 -38.82 -40.23
CA ALA A 11 3.67 -37.85 -39.41
C ALA A 11 4.15 -38.01 -37.96
N VAL A 12 4.97 -37.04 -37.51
CA VAL A 12 5.32 -36.89 -36.10
C VAL A 12 4.07 -36.36 -35.41
N ASN A 13 3.48 -37.20 -34.57
CA ASN A 13 2.41 -36.81 -33.64
C ASN A 13 2.99 -35.79 -32.65
N GLU A 14 2.75 -34.50 -32.87
CA GLU A 14 2.92 -33.45 -31.89
C GLU A 14 1.92 -33.66 -30.76
N PRO A 15 2.35 -33.60 -29.48
CA PRO A 15 1.44 -33.73 -28.35
C PRO A 15 0.50 -32.53 -28.33
N ALA A 16 -0.81 -32.80 -28.38
CA ALA A 16 -1.88 -31.85 -28.21
C ALA A 16 -1.79 -31.18 -26.82
N GLY A 17 -1.19 -29.99 -26.76
CA GLY A 17 -1.01 -29.30 -25.46
C GLY A 17 -0.42 -27.89 -25.50
N SER A 18 0.06 -27.42 -26.63
CA SER A 18 0.55 -26.05 -26.75
C SER A 18 -0.23 -25.29 -27.84
N GLN A 19 -1.46 -24.91 -27.50
CA GLN A 19 -2.04 -23.79 -28.27
C GLN A 19 -1.20 -22.55 -27.95
N PRO A 20 -0.64 -21.86 -28.96
CA PRO A 20 0.00 -20.58 -28.74
C PRO A 20 -1.01 -19.67 -28.05
N ILE A 21 -0.57 -19.04 -26.97
CA ILE A 21 -1.26 -17.91 -26.38
C ILE A 21 -1.45 -16.92 -27.54
N ASP A 22 -2.66 -16.40 -27.69
CA ASP A 22 -3.00 -15.40 -28.69
C ASP A 22 -2.16 -14.14 -28.41
N ASP A 23 -0.90 -14.16 -28.89
CA ASP A 23 0.04 -13.05 -28.90
C ASP A 23 -0.37 -12.11 -30.06
N SER A 24 -1.57 -11.53 -29.96
CA SER A 24 -1.83 -10.30 -30.67
C SER A 24 -0.93 -9.23 -30.01
N GLU A 25 0.21 -8.94 -30.66
CA GLU A 25 1.09 -7.84 -30.28
C GLU A 25 0.28 -6.56 -30.24
N MET A 26 -0.24 -6.22 -29.04
CA MET A 26 -0.95 -4.96 -28.86
C MET A 26 0.05 -3.81 -29.10
N PRO A 27 -0.27 -2.84 -29.97
CA PRO A 27 0.55 -1.66 -30.13
C PRO A 27 0.73 -1.00 -28.76
N LEU A 28 1.92 -0.49 -28.49
CA LEU A 28 2.30 0.09 -27.20
C LEU A 28 1.29 1.15 -26.72
N ALA A 29 0.67 1.87 -27.65
CA ALA A 29 -0.38 2.86 -27.39
C ALA A 29 -1.64 2.22 -26.76
N GLU A 30 -2.09 1.08 -27.27
CA GLU A 30 -3.26 0.35 -26.77
C GLU A 30 -3.01 -0.21 -25.38
N HIS A 31 -1.79 -0.69 -25.12
CA HIS A 31 -1.37 -1.16 -23.79
C HIS A 31 -1.39 -0.04 -22.75
N ILE A 32 -0.90 1.17 -23.11
CA ILE A 32 -0.95 2.34 -22.25
C ILE A 32 -2.40 2.79 -22.00
N GLU A 33 -3.25 2.80 -23.02
CA GLU A 33 -4.66 3.16 -22.89
C GLU A 33 -5.40 2.21 -21.95
N GLU A 34 -5.16 0.90 -22.07
CA GLU A 34 -5.73 -0.09 -21.16
C GLU A 34 -5.27 0.13 -19.71
N MET A 35 -4.00 0.41 -19.48
CA MET A 35 -3.45 0.73 -18.16
C MET A 35 -4.12 1.96 -17.54
N ILE A 36 -4.24 3.06 -18.30
CA ILE A 36 -4.91 4.30 -17.85
C ILE A 36 -6.38 4.04 -17.52
N LYS A 37 -7.10 3.31 -18.37
CA LYS A 37 -8.49 2.93 -18.13
C LYS A 37 -8.68 2.13 -16.85
N ARG A 38 -7.82 1.17 -16.59
CA ARG A 38 -7.85 0.35 -15.37
C ARG A 38 -7.52 1.16 -14.11
N LEU A 39 -6.53 2.04 -14.19
CA LEU A 39 -6.21 2.97 -13.12
C LEU A 39 -7.39 3.92 -12.86
N GLY A 40 -8.03 4.43 -13.92
CA GLY A 40 -9.22 5.25 -13.83
C GLY A 40 -10.35 4.58 -13.05
N ILE A 41 -10.60 3.28 -13.27
CA ILE A 41 -11.60 2.51 -12.53
C ILE A 41 -11.27 2.49 -11.02
N VAL A 42 -9.99 2.32 -10.66
CA VAL A 42 -9.55 2.32 -9.25
C VAL A 42 -9.76 3.70 -8.62
N LEU A 43 -9.39 4.77 -9.34
CA LEU A 43 -9.57 6.14 -8.85
C LEU A 43 -11.06 6.51 -8.68
N VAL A 44 -11.91 6.11 -9.61
CA VAL A 44 -13.37 6.32 -9.51
C VAL A 44 -13.92 5.56 -8.31
N ALA A 45 -13.56 4.30 -8.13
CA ALA A 45 -13.99 3.51 -6.98
C ALA A 45 -13.51 4.11 -5.65
N MET A 46 -12.25 4.57 -5.58
CA MET A 46 -11.71 5.30 -4.44
C MET A 46 -12.54 6.56 -4.15
N GLY A 47 -12.85 7.35 -5.19
CA GLY A 47 -13.67 8.56 -5.06
C GLY A 47 -15.09 8.28 -4.56
N VAL A 48 -15.72 7.22 -5.06
CA VAL A 48 -17.07 6.80 -4.62
C VAL A 48 -17.07 6.40 -3.14
N VAL A 49 -16.10 5.57 -2.73
CA VAL A 49 -15.97 5.15 -1.32
C VAL A 49 -15.68 6.37 -0.43
N SER A 50 -14.77 7.26 -0.87
CA SER A 50 -14.48 8.51 -0.15
C SER A 50 -15.74 9.39 -0.01
N GLY A 51 -16.55 9.50 -1.05
CA GLY A 51 -17.82 10.23 -1.01
C GLY A 51 -18.83 9.65 -0.02
N VAL A 52 -18.91 8.32 0.07
CA VAL A 52 -19.78 7.63 1.04
C VAL A 52 -19.28 7.81 2.48
N VAL A 53 -17.96 7.82 2.69
CA VAL A 53 -17.36 7.97 4.02
C VAL A 53 -17.33 9.43 4.49
N PHE A 54 -17.33 10.40 3.57
CA PHE A 54 -17.20 11.82 3.89
C PHE A 54 -18.18 12.34 4.96
N PRO A 55 -19.48 11.96 5.01
CA PRO A 55 -20.39 12.36 6.07
C PRO A 55 -20.01 11.86 7.47
N PHE A 56 -19.23 10.77 7.54
CA PHE A 56 -18.77 10.16 8.80
C PHE A 56 -17.33 10.58 9.17
N ALA A 57 -16.77 11.54 8.43
CA ALA A 57 -15.39 11.95 8.61
C ALA A 57 -15.13 12.56 10.00
N ASP A 58 -16.12 13.23 10.61
CA ASP A 58 -15.98 13.83 11.94
C ASP A 58 -15.77 12.77 13.03
N ASP A 59 -16.46 11.64 12.93
CA ASP A 59 -16.28 10.53 13.86
C ASP A 59 -14.89 9.91 13.74
N ILE A 60 -14.39 9.77 12.49
CA ILE A 60 -13.05 9.28 12.22
C ILE A 60 -11.99 10.25 12.77
N ILE A 61 -12.16 11.55 12.54
CA ILE A 61 -11.24 12.58 13.03
C ILE A 61 -11.20 12.54 14.56
N ASN A 62 -12.35 12.56 15.23
CA ASN A 62 -12.44 12.52 16.68
C ASN A 62 -11.82 11.23 17.24
N PHE A 63 -12.12 10.08 16.65
CA PHE A 63 -11.55 8.81 17.07
C PHE A 63 -10.03 8.80 16.96
N LEU A 64 -9.46 9.19 15.82
CA LEU A 64 -8.01 9.23 15.62
C LEU A 64 -7.36 10.27 16.55
N TRP A 65 -7.93 11.47 16.65
CA TRP A 65 -7.38 12.55 17.46
C TRP A 65 -7.22 12.15 18.93
N TYR A 66 -8.33 11.74 19.54
CA TYR A 66 -8.36 11.42 20.97
C TYR A 66 -7.81 10.03 21.32
N SER A 67 -7.42 9.23 20.32
CA SER A 67 -6.65 8.01 20.57
C SER A 67 -5.18 8.28 20.89
N PHE A 68 -4.63 9.41 20.45
CA PHE A 68 -3.20 9.73 20.61
C PHE A 68 -2.94 11.00 21.43
N LEU A 69 -3.91 11.88 21.47
CA LEU A 69 -3.79 13.18 22.14
C LEU A 69 -4.72 13.25 23.37
N PRO A 70 -4.27 13.86 24.48
CA PRO A 70 -5.11 13.98 25.67
C PRO A 70 -6.28 14.92 25.44
N GLY A 71 -7.47 14.50 25.86
CA GLY A 71 -8.72 15.27 25.72
C GLY A 71 -9.91 14.40 25.34
N SER A 72 -11.02 15.03 25.09
CA SER A 72 -12.23 14.42 24.56
C SER A 72 -13.06 15.44 23.79
N PRO A 73 -13.97 15.02 22.88
CA PRO A 73 -14.83 15.93 22.15
C PRO A 73 -15.74 16.79 23.06
N THR A 74 -16.04 16.30 24.26
CA THR A 74 -16.90 16.98 25.25
C THR A 74 -16.15 18.07 26.03
N VAL A 75 -14.83 18.03 26.03
CA VAL A 75 -13.93 18.95 26.78
C VAL A 75 -13.42 20.07 25.87
N CYS A 76 -13.43 19.87 24.56
CA CYS A 76 -13.04 20.89 23.59
C CYS A 76 -14.27 21.61 23.02
N PRO A 77 -14.28 22.99 22.95
CA PRO A 77 -13.16 23.87 23.27
C PRO A 77 -12.86 23.96 24.77
N ALA A 78 -11.56 23.94 25.11
CA ALA A 78 -11.12 23.98 26.49
C ALA A 78 -11.57 25.28 27.17
N THR A 79 -12.19 25.17 28.34
CA THR A 79 -12.33 26.28 29.27
C THR A 79 -11.00 26.47 30.00
N ALA A 80 -10.77 27.67 30.55
CA ALA A 80 -9.49 28.05 31.18
C ALA A 80 -8.96 27.06 32.23
N ASP A 81 -9.85 26.27 32.85
CA ASP A 81 -9.51 25.26 33.88
C ASP A 81 -9.02 23.91 33.27
N GLN A 82 -9.02 23.75 31.95
CA GLN A 82 -8.70 22.50 31.26
C GLN A 82 -7.50 22.64 30.28
N ALA A 83 -6.52 23.43 30.66
CA ALA A 83 -5.32 23.75 29.87
C ALA A 83 -4.47 22.51 29.48
N SER A 84 -4.79 21.32 30.00
CA SER A 84 -4.08 20.07 29.66
C SER A 84 -4.67 19.31 28.48
N ALA A 85 -5.80 19.74 27.93
CA ALA A 85 -6.45 19.07 26.81
C ALA A 85 -5.83 19.54 25.47
N ALA A 86 -5.38 18.62 24.66
CA ALA A 86 -4.88 18.90 23.31
C ALA A 86 -6.04 19.08 22.33
N CYS A 87 -6.75 20.19 22.43
CA CYS A 87 -7.83 20.51 21.51
C CYS A 87 -7.28 20.87 20.13
N PRO A 88 -7.94 20.44 19.03
CA PRO A 88 -7.54 20.81 17.68
C PRO A 88 -7.80 22.30 17.42
N TYR A 89 -6.77 23.02 16.97
CA TYR A 89 -6.89 24.40 16.53
C TYR A 89 -7.03 24.49 15.01
N VAL A 90 -7.98 25.31 14.55
CA VAL A 90 -8.22 25.58 13.14
C VAL A 90 -7.67 26.97 12.85
N TYR A 91 -6.61 27.03 12.05
CA TYR A 91 -5.97 28.28 11.67
C TYR A 91 -6.50 28.83 10.34
N ASP A 92 -6.94 27.95 9.45
CA ASP A 92 -7.51 28.26 8.14
C ASP A 92 -8.96 27.81 8.02
N PRO A 93 -9.84 28.57 7.34
CA PRO A 93 -11.24 28.17 7.14
C PRO A 93 -11.41 26.82 6.42
N LEU A 94 -10.44 26.44 5.59
CA LEU A 94 -10.48 25.20 4.83
C LEU A 94 -9.90 23.98 5.58
N SER A 95 -9.20 24.18 6.69
CA SER A 95 -8.51 23.11 7.43
C SER A 95 -9.45 21.96 7.82
N LEU A 96 -10.67 22.27 8.26
CA LEU A 96 -11.64 21.23 8.61
C LEU A 96 -12.12 20.45 7.38
N VAL A 97 -12.35 21.14 6.26
CA VAL A 97 -12.76 20.49 5.01
C VAL A 97 -11.67 19.58 4.49
N LEU A 98 -10.41 20.03 4.55
CA LEU A 98 -9.24 19.25 4.17
C LEU A 98 -9.04 18.04 5.10
N ALA A 99 -9.22 18.20 6.40
CA ALA A 99 -9.16 17.08 7.34
C ALA A 99 -10.23 16.01 7.03
N ARG A 100 -11.48 16.43 6.78
CA ARG A 100 -12.56 15.51 6.37
C ARG A 100 -12.24 14.81 5.05
N LEU A 101 -11.69 15.52 4.07
CA LEU A 101 -11.29 14.94 2.80
C LEU A 101 -10.15 13.93 2.98
N LYS A 102 -9.15 14.26 3.82
CA LYS A 102 -8.05 13.33 4.15
C LYS A 102 -8.57 12.06 4.84
N ALA A 103 -9.50 12.18 5.79
CA ALA A 103 -10.12 11.03 6.47
C ALA A 103 -10.89 10.12 5.49
N ALA A 104 -11.74 10.72 4.67
CA ALA A 104 -12.54 10.00 3.68
C ALA A 104 -11.65 9.36 2.60
N SER A 105 -10.62 10.06 2.13
CA SER A 105 -9.70 9.53 1.13
C SER A 105 -8.82 8.39 1.65
N LEU A 106 -8.44 8.40 2.93
CA LEU A 106 -7.75 7.27 3.56
C LEU A 106 -8.61 5.99 3.52
N ALA A 107 -9.87 6.09 3.90
CA ALA A 107 -10.80 4.96 3.84
C ALA A 107 -11.01 4.47 2.40
N GLY A 108 -11.21 5.39 1.46
CA GLY A 108 -11.30 5.09 0.04
C GLY A 108 -10.05 4.41 -0.50
N PHE A 109 -8.87 4.88 -0.11
CA PHE A 109 -7.59 4.30 -0.51
C PHE A 109 -7.43 2.85 -0.01
N VAL A 110 -7.71 2.58 1.27
CA VAL A 110 -7.60 1.22 1.84
C VAL A 110 -8.52 0.24 1.12
N VAL A 111 -9.76 0.65 0.83
CA VAL A 111 -10.73 -0.19 0.10
C VAL A 111 -10.37 -0.32 -1.39
N ALA A 112 -9.70 0.67 -1.97
CA ALA A 112 -9.26 0.62 -3.36
C ALA A 112 -8.05 -0.31 -3.58
N LEU A 113 -7.24 -0.62 -2.56
CA LEU A 113 -6.07 -1.50 -2.70
C LEU A 113 -6.40 -2.88 -3.27
N PRO A 114 -7.38 -3.66 -2.78
CA PRO A 114 -7.73 -4.94 -3.40
C PRO A 114 -8.26 -4.78 -4.83
N LEU A 115 -8.97 -3.68 -5.12
CA LEU A 115 -9.41 -3.40 -6.48
C LEU A 115 -8.21 -3.09 -7.39
N PHE A 116 -7.22 -2.36 -6.90
CA PHE A 116 -5.96 -2.11 -7.62
C PHE A 116 -5.25 -3.42 -7.95
N VAL A 117 -5.09 -4.34 -6.97
CA VAL A 117 -4.51 -5.66 -7.20
C VAL A 117 -5.33 -6.46 -8.22
N TYR A 118 -6.67 -6.39 -8.16
CA TYR A 118 -7.53 -7.06 -9.13
C TYR A 118 -7.39 -6.47 -10.54
N GLN A 119 -7.31 -5.14 -10.69
CA GLN A 119 -7.13 -4.50 -11.99
C GLN A 119 -5.74 -4.80 -12.58
N THR A 120 -4.71 -4.87 -11.73
CA THR A 120 -3.37 -5.31 -12.13
C THR A 120 -3.40 -6.77 -12.61
N TYR A 121 -4.15 -7.65 -11.93
CA TYR A 121 -4.38 -9.02 -12.38
C TYR A 121 -5.02 -9.04 -13.77
N ARG A 122 -6.09 -8.29 -13.99
CA ARG A 122 -6.77 -8.26 -15.29
C ARG A 122 -5.85 -7.76 -16.41
N PHE A 123 -4.98 -6.82 -16.10
CA PHE A 123 -3.99 -6.28 -17.04
C PHE A 123 -2.94 -7.34 -17.41
N MET A 124 -2.45 -8.11 -16.45
CA MET A 124 -1.42 -9.12 -16.67
C MET A 124 -1.96 -10.48 -17.11
N ARG A 125 -3.28 -10.69 -17.02
CA ARG A 125 -3.95 -11.98 -17.29
C ARG A 125 -3.59 -12.62 -18.64
N PRO A 126 -3.45 -11.90 -19.77
CA PRO A 126 -3.09 -12.51 -21.05
C PRO A 126 -1.76 -13.26 -20.99
N GLY A 127 -0.76 -12.72 -20.26
CA GLY A 127 0.56 -13.32 -20.12
C GLY A 127 0.71 -14.34 -18.99
N LEU A 128 -0.36 -14.62 -18.18
CA LEU A 128 -0.27 -15.53 -17.03
C LEU A 128 -0.71 -16.96 -17.37
N TYR A 129 0.08 -17.95 -16.88
CA TYR A 129 -0.31 -19.36 -16.93
C TYR A 129 -1.54 -19.64 -16.04
N PRO A 130 -2.34 -20.69 -16.34
CA PRO A 130 -3.55 -21.01 -15.57
C PRO A 130 -3.32 -21.24 -14.07
N THR A 131 -2.16 -21.76 -13.71
CA THR A 131 -1.74 -21.97 -12.29
C THR A 131 -1.46 -20.65 -11.58
N GLU A 132 -0.85 -19.68 -12.26
CA GLU A 132 -0.51 -18.37 -11.72
C GLU A 132 -1.75 -17.51 -11.47
N ARG A 133 -2.79 -17.66 -12.29
CA ARG A 133 -4.06 -16.95 -12.14
C ARG A 133 -4.72 -17.20 -10.79
N ARG A 134 -4.61 -18.42 -10.25
CA ARG A 134 -5.17 -18.77 -8.93
C ARG A 134 -4.45 -18.03 -7.80
N TYR A 135 -3.13 -17.92 -7.88
CA TYR A 135 -2.35 -17.18 -6.87
C TYR A 135 -2.66 -15.70 -6.90
N TYR A 136 -2.79 -15.13 -8.08
CA TYR A 136 -3.13 -13.72 -8.22
C TYR A 136 -4.54 -13.41 -7.70
N LEU A 137 -5.52 -14.26 -7.98
CA LEU A 137 -6.87 -14.09 -7.45
C LEU A 137 -6.91 -14.22 -5.92
N ALA A 138 -6.10 -15.10 -5.34
CA ALA A 138 -5.95 -15.20 -3.88
C ALA A 138 -5.26 -13.97 -3.27
N ALA A 139 -4.41 -13.27 -4.04
CA ALA A 139 -3.76 -12.04 -3.62
C ALA A 139 -4.75 -10.87 -3.44
N VAL A 140 -5.88 -10.87 -4.15
CA VAL A 140 -6.88 -9.78 -4.06
C VAL A 140 -7.46 -9.65 -2.64
N PRO A 141 -8.06 -10.67 -2.02
CA PRO A 141 -8.53 -10.54 -0.64
C PRO A 141 -7.37 -10.40 0.36
N MET A 142 -6.21 -11.01 0.08
CA MET A 142 -5.04 -10.88 0.94
C MET A 142 -4.53 -9.43 0.98
N SER A 143 -4.63 -8.67 -0.10
CA SER A 143 -4.24 -7.26 -0.12
C SER A 143 -5.06 -6.41 0.86
N LEU A 144 -6.36 -6.69 1.00
CA LEU A 144 -7.20 -6.00 1.99
C LEU A 144 -6.76 -6.36 3.42
N VAL A 145 -6.50 -7.64 3.69
CA VAL A 145 -6.03 -8.09 5.01
C VAL A 145 -4.70 -7.42 5.35
N LEU A 146 -3.75 -7.41 4.41
CA LEU A 146 -2.46 -6.75 4.63
C LEU A 146 -2.61 -5.22 4.79
N ALA A 147 -3.49 -4.57 4.04
CA ALA A 147 -3.77 -3.16 4.21
C ALA A 147 -4.31 -2.84 5.62
N LEU A 148 -5.28 -3.62 6.10
CA LEU A 148 -5.83 -3.47 7.45
C LEU A 148 -4.78 -3.76 8.54
N VAL A 149 -3.94 -4.76 8.35
CA VAL A 149 -2.80 -5.04 9.25
C VAL A 149 -1.81 -3.87 9.24
N GLY A 150 -1.52 -3.28 8.08
CA GLY A 150 -0.66 -2.12 7.94
C GLY A 150 -1.23 -0.88 8.64
N VAL A 151 -2.52 -0.59 8.46
CA VAL A 151 -3.22 0.48 9.19
C VAL A 151 -3.19 0.21 10.69
N GLY A 152 -3.51 -1.02 11.12
CA GLY A 152 -3.45 -1.41 12.54
C GLY A 152 -2.04 -1.28 13.12
N PHE A 153 -1.01 -1.70 12.39
CA PHE A 153 0.38 -1.54 12.81
C PHE A 153 0.76 -0.06 12.98
N ALA A 154 0.37 0.80 12.03
CA ALA A 154 0.60 2.23 12.14
C ALA A 154 -0.17 2.82 13.33
N PHE A 155 -1.43 2.43 13.55
CA PHE A 155 -2.29 2.93 14.61
C PHE A 155 -1.77 2.52 16.00
N PHE A 156 -1.45 1.23 16.21
CA PHE A 156 -1.11 0.72 17.54
C PHE A 156 0.37 0.88 17.90
N LEU A 157 1.27 0.98 16.91
CA LEU A 157 2.71 1.03 17.16
C LEU A 157 3.34 2.35 16.72
N ILE A 158 3.15 2.76 15.48
CA ILE A 158 3.89 3.87 14.89
C ILE A 158 3.41 5.22 15.44
N LEU A 159 2.11 5.49 15.37
CA LEU A 159 1.54 6.75 15.83
C LEU A 159 1.81 7.01 17.32
N PRO A 160 1.60 6.05 18.26
CA PRO A 160 1.92 6.27 19.66
C PRO A 160 3.40 6.61 19.90
N VAL A 161 4.32 5.89 19.23
CA VAL A 161 5.76 6.13 19.37
C VAL A 161 6.13 7.54 18.87
N ILE A 162 5.63 7.93 17.69
CA ILE A 162 5.93 9.23 17.09
C ILE A 162 5.34 10.37 17.94
N PHE A 163 4.06 10.26 18.36
CA PHE A 163 3.44 11.30 19.18
C PHE A 163 4.07 11.42 20.55
N GLN A 164 4.41 10.31 21.23
CA GLN A 164 5.13 10.34 22.51
C GLN A 164 6.52 10.98 22.37
N TYR A 165 7.22 10.68 21.28
CA TYR A 165 8.52 11.29 21.00
C TYR A 165 8.40 12.81 20.81
N PHE A 166 7.50 13.30 19.97
CA PHE A 166 7.31 14.74 19.73
C PHE A 166 6.81 15.49 20.97
N LEU A 167 5.88 14.90 21.72
CA LEU A 167 5.40 15.47 22.98
C LEU A 167 6.53 15.56 24.01
N GLY A 168 7.34 14.52 24.13
CA GLY A 168 8.48 14.49 25.04
C GLY A 168 9.58 15.49 24.66
N TYR A 169 9.83 15.64 23.35
CA TYR A 169 10.84 16.56 22.84
C TYR A 169 10.47 18.04 23.03
N SER A 170 9.19 18.38 22.88
CA SER A 170 8.73 19.77 22.90
C SER A 170 8.41 20.30 24.31
N LYS A 171 7.94 19.46 25.23
CA LYS A 171 7.55 19.83 26.60
C LYS A 171 8.56 20.69 27.40
N PRO A 172 9.90 20.48 27.30
CA PRO A 172 10.85 21.26 28.05
C PRO A 172 10.97 22.72 27.59
N VAL A 173 10.50 23.04 26.39
CA VAL A 173 10.77 24.33 25.71
C VAL A 173 9.50 25.13 25.46
N ALA A 174 8.39 24.46 25.11
CA ALA A 174 7.17 25.14 24.68
C ALA A 174 5.90 24.32 24.96
N GLU A 175 4.78 25.02 25.10
CA GLU A 175 3.45 24.41 25.02
C GLU A 175 3.08 24.17 23.55
N ILE A 176 2.57 22.97 23.25
CA ILE A 176 2.26 22.58 21.90
C ILE A 176 0.81 22.94 21.61
N ALA A 177 0.60 23.81 20.61
CA ALA A 177 -0.70 24.03 20.00
C ALA A 177 -0.83 23.11 18.76
N PHE A 178 -1.77 22.17 18.80
CA PHE A 178 -1.97 21.20 17.72
C PHE A 178 -2.86 21.78 16.62
N ALA A 179 -2.29 22.10 15.45
CA ALA A 179 -3.04 22.43 14.27
C ALA A 179 -3.79 21.20 13.75
N LEU A 180 -5.11 21.32 13.52
CA LEU A 180 -5.94 20.20 13.06
C LEU A 180 -5.40 19.61 11.74
N GLU A 181 -5.13 20.48 10.76
CA GLU A 181 -4.75 20.04 9.42
C GLU A 181 -3.41 19.31 9.38
N ASP A 182 -2.39 19.86 10.06
CA ASP A 182 -1.04 19.30 10.05
C ASP A 182 -0.97 18.01 10.85
N THR A 183 -1.52 18.03 12.07
CA THR A 183 -1.49 16.87 12.98
C THR A 183 -2.29 15.71 12.40
N PHE A 184 -3.51 15.99 11.94
CA PHE A 184 -4.35 14.98 11.31
C PHE A 184 -3.80 14.53 9.94
N GLY A 185 -3.18 15.47 9.20
CA GLY A 185 -2.46 15.17 7.98
C GLY A 185 -1.32 14.16 8.19
N LEU A 186 -0.54 14.34 9.25
CA LEU A 186 0.52 13.39 9.64
C LEU A 186 -0.06 12.00 9.98
N MET A 187 -1.14 11.96 10.77
CA MET A 187 -1.81 10.70 11.13
C MET A 187 -2.29 9.94 9.88
N THR A 188 -3.02 10.61 9.00
CA THR A 188 -3.59 10.00 7.78
C THR A 188 -2.51 9.60 6.78
N LEU A 189 -1.45 10.40 6.64
CA LEU A 189 -0.30 10.08 5.80
C LEU A 189 0.38 8.78 6.28
N LEU A 190 0.67 8.66 7.57
CA LEU A 190 1.31 7.46 8.12
C LEU A 190 0.40 6.23 7.99
N LEU A 191 -0.88 6.33 8.31
CA LEU A 191 -1.83 5.23 8.16
C LEU A 191 -1.90 4.73 6.72
N GLY A 192 -2.04 5.64 5.75
CA GLY A 192 -2.08 5.32 4.33
C GLY A 192 -0.75 4.78 3.82
N PHE A 193 0.36 5.34 4.26
CA PHE A 193 1.69 4.88 3.89
C PHE A 193 1.94 3.44 4.37
N PHE A 194 1.59 3.10 5.61
CA PHE A 194 1.75 1.74 6.12
C PHE A 194 0.76 0.76 5.48
N ALA A 195 -0.44 1.19 5.11
CA ALA A 195 -1.35 0.36 4.30
C ALA A 195 -0.69 -0.06 2.97
N LEU A 196 0.08 0.84 2.35
CA LEU A 196 0.85 0.57 1.13
C LEU A 196 2.09 -0.28 1.40
N VAL A 197 2.88 0.05 2.43
CA VAL A 197 4.11 -0.67 2.81
C VAL A 197 3.83 -2.14 3.08
N PHE A 198 2.72 -2.45 3.71
CA PHE A 198 2.31 -3.83 3.98
C PHE A 198 1.88 -4.60 2.72
N GLN A 199 1.81 -3.94 1.54
CA GLN A 199 1.66 -4.66 0.26
C GLN A 199 3.00 -5.24 -0.24
N ILE A 200 4.17 -4.83 0.31
CA ILE A 200 5.49 -5.35 -0.11
C ILE A 200 5.55 -6.88 -0.09
N PRO A 201 5.13 -7.58 0.99
CA PRO A 201 5.11 -9.04 1.02
C PRO A 201 4.30 -9.65 -0.12
N LEU A 202 3.15 -9.05 -0.43
CA LEU A 202 2.27 -9.52 -1.48
C LEU A 202 2.93 -9.43 -2.85
N PHE A 203 3.49 -8.26 -3.19
CA PHE A 203 4.16 -8.04 -4.47
C PHE A 203 5.41 -8.90 -4.62
N VAL A 204 6.20 -9.08 -3.57
CA VAL A 204 7.38 -9.97 -3.59
C VAL A 204 6.95 -11.41 -3.85
N MET A 205 5.90 -11.89 -3.16
CA MET A 205 5.37 -13.24 -3.38
C MET A 205 4.85 -13.44 -4.80
N LEU A 206 4.08 -12.48 -5.31
CA LEU A 206 3.54 -12.54 -6.67
C LEU A 206 4.67 -12.53 -7.72
N ALA A 207 5.68 -11.68 -7.57
CA ALA A 207 6.82 -11.61 -8.49
C ALA A 207 7.58 -12.93 -8.58
N ILE A 208 7.75 -13.65 -7.46
CA ILE A 208 8.40 -14.96 -7.44
C ILE A 208 7.47 -16.04 -8.03
N MET A 209 6.18 -16.03 -7.68
CA MET A 209 5.22 -17.02 -8.19
C MET A 209 4.97 -16.91 -9.69
N MET A 210 5.14 -15.73 -10.25
CA MET A 210 5.05 -15.47 -11.70
C MET A 210 6.39 -15.69 -12.43
N GLY A 211 7.43 -16.15 -11.74
CA GLY A 211 8.74 -16.39 -12.35
C GLY A 211 9.49 -15.13 -12.81
N ILE A 212 9.00 -13.92 -12.47
CA ILE A 212 9.64 -12.65 -12.82
C ILE A 212 11.00 -12.54 -12.11
N THR A 213 11.08 -13.07 -10.89
CA THR A 213 12.29 -13.06 -10.08
C THR A 213 12.39 -14.32 -9.24
N THR A 214 13.57 -14.57 -8.66
CA THR A 214 13.79 -15.67 -7.73
C THR A 214 14.15 -15.15 -6.35
N ARG A 215 13.86 -15.94 -5.31
CA ARG A 215 14.29 -15.61 -3.94
C ARG A 215 15.79 -15.40 -3.85
N ALA A 216 16.58 -16.23 -4.55
CA ALA A 216 18.04 -16.14 -4.56
C ALA A 216 18.52 -14.81 -5.15
N TRP A 217 17.89 -14.35 -6.23
CA TRP A 217 18.18 -13.05 -6.84
C TRP A 217 17.84 -11.89 -5.89
N LEU A 218 16.66 -11.90 -5.28
CA LEU A 218 16.26 -10.87 -4.30
C LEU A 218 17.21 -10.86 -3.10
N ALA A 219 17.58 -12.04 -2.59
CA ALA A 219 18.52 -12.15 -1.48
C ALA A 219 19.93 -11.65 -1.84
N SER A 220 20.38 -11.85 -3.09
CA SER A 220 21.68 -11.33 -3.55
C SER A 220 21.70 -9.81 -3.71
N LYS A 221 20.54 -9.19 -3.95
CA LYS A 221 20.38 -7.75 -4.16
C LYS A 221 19.79 -7.02 -2.95
N ARG A 222 19.72 -7.66 -1.78
CA ARG A 222 19.10 -7.11 -0.56
C ARG A 222 19.60 -5.71 -0.20
N LEU A 223 20.90 -5.43 -0.36
CA LEU A 223 21.48 -4.13 -0.01
C LEU A 223 20.89 -3.00 -0.86
N TYR A 224 20.60 -3.25 -2.14
CA TYR A 224 19.95 -2.27 -3.02
C TYR A 224 18.50 -2.02 -2.59
N PHE A 225 17.76 -3.08 -2.19
CA PHE A 225 16.40 -2.92 -1.65
C PHE A 225 16.41 -2.16 -0.33
N TRP A 226 17.34 -2.46 0.58
CA TRP A 226 17.47 -1.72 1.84
C TRP A 226 17.79 -0.25 1.60
N GLY A 227 18.72 0.05 0.69
CA GLY A 227 19.01 1.44 0.31
C GLY A 227 17.82 2.14 -0.32
N GLY A 228 17.07 1.45 -1.19
CA GLY A 228 15.83 1.97 -1.77
C GLY A 228 14.75 2.25 -0.72
N PHE A 229 14.53 1.32 0.22
CA PHE A 229 13.56 1.50 1.31
C PHE A 229 13.96 2.64 2.25
N ALA A 230 15.24 2.74 2.60
CA ALA A 230 15.75 3.88 3.37
C ALA A 230 15.54 5.19 2.60
N GLY A 231 15.87 5.23 1.30
CA GLY A 231 15.64 6.40 0.46
C GLY A 231 14.18 6.84 0.42
N VAL A 232 13.25 5.89 0.21
CA VAL A 232 11.80 6.15 0.24
C VAL A 232 11.37 6.65 1.62
N ALA A 233 11.83 6.00 2.70
CA ALA A 233 11.47 6.39 4.07
C ALA A 233 11.90 7.82 4.39
N PHE A 234 13.11 8.22 4.01
CA PHE A 234 13.60 9.59 4.23
C PHE A 234 12.95 10.63 3.31
N LEU A 235 12.58 10.25 2.09
CA LEU A 235 11.93 11.15 1.13
C LEU A 235 10.50 11.49 1.53
N PHE A 236 9.75 10.51 2.02
CA PHE A 236 8.33 10.67 2.36
C PHE A 236 8.07 10.99 3.83
N SER A 237 9.09 10.98 4.68
CA SER A 237 8.92 11.34 6.08
C SER A 237 8.90 12.85 6.26
N PRO A 238 7.87 13.40 6.94
CA PRO A 238 7.83 14.82 7.29
C PRO A 238 8.72 15.17 8.49
N ASP A 239 9.40 14.19 9.09
CA ASP A 239 10.18 14.33 10.31
C ASP A 239 11.65 14.63 10.01
N PRO A 240 12.14 15.86 10.30
CA PRO A 240 13.55 16.24 10.11
C PRO A 240 14.48 15.64 11.18
N THR A 241 13.94 15.08 12.28
CA THR A 241 14.77 14.51 13.37
C THR A 241 15.35 13.15 13.01
N GLY A 242 14.81 12.49 11.98
CA GLY A 242 15.24 11.18 11.52
C GLY A 242 14.64 10.00 12.28
N MET A 243 13.86 10.25 13.35
CA MET A 243 13.25 9.17 14.13
C MET A 243 12.19 8.39 13.34
N ALA A 244 11.24 9.10 12.72
CA ALA A 244 10.18 8.49 11.92
C ALA A 244 10.73 7.75 10.69
N PRO A 245 11.63 8.33 9.85
CA PRO A 245 12.16 7.61 8.69
C PRO A 245 12.95 6.36 9.07
N VAL A 246 13.67 6.35 10.19
CA VAL A 246 14.38 5.16 10.66
C VAL A 246 13.42 4.03 11.01
N ILE A 247 12.33 4.32 11.73
CA ILE A 247 11.30 3.33 12.09
C ILE A 247 10.63 2.79 10.83
N VAL A 248 10.29 3.67 9.89
CA VAL A 248 9.67 3.30 8.60
C VAL A 248 10.62 2.41 7.79
N ALA A 249 11.89 2.79 7.62
CA ALA A 249 12.88 2.01 6.91
C ALA A 249 13.07 0.62 7.55
N ALA A 250 13.21 0.57 8.88
CA ALA A 250 13.34 -0.69 9.61
C ALA A 250 12.13 -1.61 9.39
N THR A 251 10.92 -1.05 9.36
CA THR A 251 9.69 -1.82 9.09
C THR A 251 9.67 -2.36 7.66
N MET A 252 10.00 -1.54 6.65
CA MET A 252 10.06 -1.97 5.25
C MET A 252 11.08 -3.09 5.04
N ILE A 253 12.28 -2.93 5.62
CA ILE A 253 13.34 -3.94 5.58
C ILE A 253 12.88 -5.21 6.28
N GLY A 254 12.27 -5.09 7.47
CA GLY A 254 11.74 -6.22 8.24
C GLY A 254 10.67 -7.01 7.50
N LEU A 255 9.73 -6.34 6.83
CA LEU A 255 8.70 -6.97 6.00
C LEU A 255 9.31 -7.69 4.79
N PHE A 256 10.29 -7.08 4.13
CA PHE A 256 11.00 -7.68 3.00
C PHE A 256 11.77 -8.94 3.43
N GLU A 257 12.62 -8.84 4.48
CA GLU A 257 13.37 -9.98 4.99
C GLU A 257 12.47 -11.08 5.56
N GLY A 258 11.41 -10.69 6.28
CA GLY A 258 10.39 -11.62 6.77
C GLY A 258 9.71 -12.39 5.64
N THR A 259 9.43 -11.72 4.52
CA THR A 259 8.88 -12.38 3.32
C THR A 259 9.86 -13.36 2.71
N LEU A 260 11.13 -12.99 2.56
CA LEU A 260 12.17 -13.88 2.06
C LEU A 260 12.39 -15.11 2.97
N LEU A 261 12.28 -14.91 4.29
CA LEU A 261 12.36 -15.98 5.29
C LEU A 261 11.17 -16.94 5.18
N LEU A 262 9.96 -16.40 5.06
CA LEU A 262 8.72 -17.19 4.88
C LEU A 262 8.80 -18.05 3.61
N LEU A 263 9.28 -17.47 2.51
CA LEU A 263 9.48 -18.17 1.24
C LEU A 263 10.53 -19.28 1.35
N ARG A 264 11.57 -19.07 2.15
CA ARG A 264 12.56 -20.11 2.44
C ARG A 264 11.96 -21.29 3.18
N TRP A 265 11.07 -21.04 4.18
CA TRP A 265 10.45 -22.09 4.98
C TRP A 265 9.38 -22.87 4.20
N THR A 266 8.66 -22.19 3.30
CA THR A 266 7.64 -22.84 2.47
C THR A 266 8.20 -23.58 1.26
N GLY A 267 9.52 -23.57 1.05
CA GLY A 267 10.18 -24.27 -0.07
C GLY A 267 9.82 -23.73 -1.45
N ARG A 268 9.26 -22.54 -1.53
CA ARG A 268 8.79 -21.88 -2.76
C ARG A 268 9.78 -20.81 -3.26
N GLY A 269 11.08 -21.10 -3.26
CA GLY A 269 12.08 -20.12 -3.72
C GLY A 269 13.38 -20.74 -4.22
#